data_fcda273c7dddbd3ee2da6923a7bf93e0
#
_entry.id   fcda273c7dddbd3ee2da6923a7bf93e0
#
_cell.length_a   1.000
_cell.length_b   1.000
_cell.length_c   1.000
_cell.angle_alpha   90.00
_cell.angle_beta   90.00
_cell.angle_gamma   90.00
#
_symmetry.space_group_name_H-M   'P 1'
#
loop_
_entity.id
_entity.type
_entity.pdbx_description
1 polymer ?
#
loop_
_entity_poly.entity_id
_entity_poly.type
_entity_poly.pdbx_seq_one_letter_code
_entity_poly.pdbx_strand_id
1 'polypeptide(L)'
;TEGHYLSTIYVTYKIATQTWQAAEGNRRKEALPHWCYSRGIKYEDGLYLPTKKSPLTDAVTGATPKGSFDIKLTPTGKIKKFIVKVEINHSTDWNDAYPKSAQQGDSNYSGGKEGSGQPALVYAAEVNLTSGEKEFQLNLIGHSSPEGSDGDITTDISSITTALNIVKSITINLK
;
A
#
# COMPACT_ATOMS: atom_id res chain seq x y z
N THR A 1 6.63 -12.08 18.22
CA THR A 1 5.36 -12.61 17.66
C THR A 1 5.21 -12.04 16.27
N GLU A 2 5.23 -12.91 15.27
CA GLU A 2 4.92 -12.54 13.89
C GLU A 2 3.55 -11.85 13.86
N GLY A 3 3.51 -10.63 13.32
CA GLY A 3 2.29 -9.84 13.30
C GLY A 3 1.26 -10.45 12.37
N HIS A 4 0.13 -10.87 12.91
CA HIS A 4 -1.02 -11.26 12.10
C HIS A 4 -1.71 -10.01 11.54
N TYR A 5 -2.12 -10.07 10.28
CA TYR A 5 -2.96 -9.04 9.67
C TYR A 5 -4.27 -8.92 10.47
N LEU A 6 -4.63 -7.70 10.84
CA LEU A 6 -5.84 -7.42 11.61
C LEU A 6 -6.98 -6.94 10.71
N SER A 7 -6.77 -5.84 10.01
CA SER A 7 -7.79 -5.25 9.14
C SER A 7 -7.18 -4.19 8.21
N THR A 8 -7.91 -3.85 7.17
CA THR A 8 -7.68 -2.64 6.36
C THR A 8 -8.52 -1.51 6.93
N ILE A 9 -7.89 -0.37 7.22
CA ILE A 9 -8.59 0.84 7.68
C ILE A 9 -9.14 1.61 6.50
N TYR A 10 -8.29 1.83 5.50
CA TYR A 10 -8.61 2.58 4.29
C TYR A 10 -7.89 2.00 3.08
N VAL A 11 -8.57 1.96 1.96
CA VAL A 11 -7.98 1.69 0.65
C VAL A 11 -8.73 2.49 -0.42
N THR A 12 -8.03 2.92 -1.47
CA THR A 12 -8.68 3.66 -2.54
C THR A 12 -9.75 2.81 -3.23
N TYR A 13 -10.88 3.41 -3.55
CA TYR A 13 -12.05 2.74 -4.13
C TYR A 13 -11.70 1.90 -5.37
N LYS A 14 -10.86 2.43 -6.26
CA LYS A 14 -10.45 1.72 -7.47
C LYS A 14 -9.72 0.41 -7.17
N ILE A 15 -8.84 0.40 -6.19
CA ILE A 15 -8.10 -0.81 -5.78
C ILE A 15 -9.04 -1.78 -5.06
N ALA A 16 -9.91 -1.28 -4.18
CA ALA A 16 -10.85 -2.10 -3.42
C ALA A 16 -11.85 -2.84 -4.32
N THR A 17 -12.30 -2.21 -5.40
CA THR A 17 -13.41 -2.69 -6.23
C THR A 17 -13.01 -3.13 -7.63
N GLN A 18 -11.82 -2.76 -8.08
CA GLN A 18 -11.36 -3.01 -9.46
C GLN A 18 -12.35 -2.53 -10.52
N THR A 19 -12.97 -1.36 -10.31
CA THR A 19 -14.01 -0.82 -11.20
C THR A 19 -13.51 0.11 -12.29
N TRP A 20 -12.22 0.24 -12.48
CA TRP A 20 -11.64 1.03 -13.56
C TRP A 20 -11.66 0.26 -14.89
N GLN A 21 -11.71 0.99 -16.01
CA GLN A 21 -12.04 0.46 -17.32
C GLN A 21 -11.12 -0.67 -17.82
N ALA A 22 -9.85 -0.67 -17.44
CA ALA A 22 -8.87 -1.68 -17.85
C ALA A 22 -8.64 -2.79 -16.81
N ALA A 23 -9.47 -2.89 -15.75
CA ALA A 23 -9.26 -3.84 -14.66
C ALA A 23 -9.49 -5.32 -15.06
N GLU A 24 -10.29 -5.59 -16.07
CA GLU A 24 -10.48 -6.94 -16.59
C GLU A 24 -9.24 -7.34 -17.40
N GLY A 25 -8.49 -8.32 -16.86
CA GLY A 25 -7.26 -8.82 -17.46
C GLY A 25 -5.99 -8.01 -17.17
N ASN A 26 -6.10 -6.86 -16.50
CA ASN A 26 -4.94 -6.03 -16.18
C ASN A 26 -5.07 -5.38 -14.81
N ARG A 27 -5.29 -6.19 -13.77
CA ARG A 27 -5.27 -5.71 -12.39
C ARG A 27 -3.84 -5.34 -12.01
N ARG A 28 -3.68 -4.17 -11.41
CA ARG A 28 -2.38 -3.59 -11.08
C ARG A 28 -1.81 -4.21 -9.80
N LYS A 29 -1.22 -5.40 -9.93
CA LYS A 29 -0.59 -6.12 -8.81
C LYS A 29 0.56 -5.34 -8.17
N GLU A 30 1.18 -4.42 -8.93
CA GLU A 30 2.29 -3.58 -8.52
C GLU A 30 1.85 -2.32 -7.74
N ALA A 31 0.56 -2.04 -7.67
CA ALA A 31 0.09 -0.80 -7.06
C ALA A 31 0.26 -0.77 -5.52
N LEU A 32 -0.16 -1.81 -4.83
CA LEU A 32 -0.06 -1.95 -3.37
C LEU A 32 0.28 -3.41 -2.99
N PRO A 33 1.43 -3.94 -3.39
CA PRO A 33 1.73 -5.37 -3.22
C PRO A 33 1.86 -5.77 -1.75
N HIS A 34 2.52 -4.95 -0.91
CA HIS A 34 2.68 -5.28 0.50
C HIS A 34 1.33 -5.42 1.22
N TRP A 35 0.40 -4.51 0.98
CA TRP A 35 -0.96 -4.61 1.51
C TRP A 35 -1.69 -5.84 1.01
N CYS A 36 -1.64 -6.11 -0.30
CA CYS A 36 -2.32 -7.25 -0.90
C CYS A 36 -1.87 -8.58 -0.27
N TYR A 37 -0.56 -8.80 -0.20
CA TYR A 37 0.01 -10.03 0.39
C TYR A 37 -0.22 -10.11 1.90
N SER A 38 -0.14 -8.99 2.61
CA SER A 38 -0.40 -8.95 4.06
C SER A 38 -1.81 -9.42 4.42
N ARG A 39 -2.80 -9.19 3.56
CA ARG A 39 -4.16 -9.72 3.73
C ARG A 39 -4.23 -11.24 3.65
N GLY A 40 -3.30 -11.88 2.93
CA GLY A 40 -3.24 -13.33 2.77
C GLY A 40 -4.37 -13.94 1.94
N ILE A 41 -5.19 -13.14 1.25
CA ILE A 41 -6.32 -13.60 0.43
C ILE A 41 -5.87 -13.73 -1.01
N LYS A 42 -5.71 -14.98 -1.46
CA LYS A 42 -5.38 -15.32 -2.85
C LYS A 42 -6.66 -15.62 -3.62
N TYR A 43 -6.84 -14.97 -4.76
CA TYR A 43 -7.99 -15.13 -5.64
C TYR A 43 -7.76 -16.22 -6.69
N GLU A 44 -8.80 -16.61 -7.42
CA GLU A 44 -8.77 -17.73 -8.39
C GLU A 44 -7.71 -17.58 -9.48
N ASP A 45 -7.38 -16.36 -9.88
CA ASP A 45 -6.33 -16.06 -10.86
C ASP A 45 -4.91 -16.06 -10.28
N GLY A 46 -4.75 -16.42 -9.00
CA GLY A 46 -3.47 -16.50 -8.32
C GLY A 46 -2.95 -15.16 -7.79
N LEU A 47 -3.65 -14.05 -7.98
CA LEU A 47 -3.29 -12.74 -7.46
C LEU A 47 -3.92 -12.48 -6.08
N TYR A 48 -3.32 -11.55 -5.33
CA TYR A 48 -3.79 -11.15 -3.99
C TYR A 48 -4.63 -9.87 -3.99
N LEU A 49 -4.86 -9.26 -5.16
CA LEU A 49 -5.74 -8.11 -5.29
C LEU A 49 -7.21 -8.51 -5.25
N PRO A 50 -8.09 -7.65 -4.71
CA PRO A 50 -9.53 -7.80 -4.89
C PRO A 50 -9.89 -7.90 -6.37
N THR A 51 -11.06 -8.48 -6.65
CA THR A 51 -11.62 -8.57 -8.00
C THR A 51 -12.94 -7.84 -8.07
N LYS A 52 -13.40 -7.53 -9.28
CA LYS A 52 -14.73 -6.95 -9.49
C LYS A 52 -15.86 -7.87 -8.97
N LYS A 53 -15.65 -9.20 -9.01
CA LYS A 53 -16.59 -10.20 -8.47
C LYS A 53 -16.49 -10.36 -6.96
N SER A 54 -15.31 -10.09 -6.39
CA SER A 54 -15.02 -10.18 -4.95
C SER A 54 -14.31 -8.90 -4.50
N PRO A 55 -15.04 -7.78 -4.46
CA PRO A 55 -14.47 -6.51 -4.00
C PRO A 55 -14.22 -6.54 -2.50
N LEU A 56 -13.35 -5.66 -2.02
CA LEU A 56 -13.19 -5.43 -0.59
C LEU A 56 -14.39 -4.63 -0.07
N THR A 57 -15.05 -5.14 0.97
CA THR A 57 -16.30 -4.55 1.52
C THR A 57 -16.17 -4.06 2.95
N ASP A 58 -15.09 -4.44 3.64
CA ASP A 58 -14.89 -4.25 5.08
C ASP A 58 -13.92 -3.12 5.45
N ALA A 59 -13.54 -2.30 4.47
CA ALA A 59 -12.70 -1.13 4.70
C ALA A 59 -13.40 0.16 4.24
N VAL A 60 -12.98 1.28 4.83
CA VAL A 60 -13.37 2.60 4.30
C VAL A 60 -12.73 2.76 2.93
N THR A 61 -13.54 3.09 1.93
CA THR A 61 -13.07 3.34 0.57
C THR A 61 -13.45 4.75 0.12
N GLY A 62 -12.63 5.33 -0.73
CA GLY A 62 -12.87 6.68 -1.25
C GLY A 62 -12.00 6.99 -2.46
N ALA A 63 -12.11 8.22 -2.91
CA ALA A 63 -11.21 8.75 -3.93
C ALA A 63 -9.78 8.78 -3.40
N THR A 64 -8.80 8.76 -4.32
CA THR A 64 -7.40 9.00 -3.94
C THR A 64 -7.31 10.38 -3.27
N PRO A 65 -6.84 10.47 -2.03
CA PRO A 65 -6.74 11.74 -1.34
C PRO A 65 -5.81 12.72 -2.07
N LYS A 66 -6.19 14.00 -2.04
CA LYS A 66 -5.35 15.10 -2.51
C LYS A 66 -5.12 16.05 -1.35
N GLY A 67 -3.87 16.27 -0.97
CA GLY A 67 -3.53 17.07 0.21
C GLY A 67 -3.73 16.32 1.52
N SER A 68 -3.89 17.06 2.62
CA SER A 68 -4.07 16.48 3.96
C SER A 68 -5.45 15.88 4.13
N PHE A 69 -5.54 14.75 4.80
CA PHE A 69 -6.80 14.10 5.16
C PHE A 69 -6.65 13.30 6.45
N ASP A 70 -7.75 13.08 7.13
CA ASP A 70 -7.80 12.32 8.37
C ASP A 70 -8.71 11.10 8.22
N ILE A 71 -8.31 10.00 8.86
CA ILE A 71 -9.13 8.79 8.98
C ILE A 71 -9.32 8.53 10.48
N LYS A 72 -10.57 8.38 10.89
CA LYS A 72 -10.89 7.99 12.26
C LYS A 72 -11.02 6.47 12.36
N LEU A 73 -10.26 5.87 13.27
CA LEU A 73 -10.35 4.47 13.63
C LEU A 73 -10.74 4.35 15.12
N THR A 74 -11.67 3.45 15.40
CA THR A 74 -11.94 2.99 16.76
C THR A 74 -11.51 1.53 16.85
N PRO A 75 -10.40 1.20 17.53
CA PRO A 75 -9.98 -0.19 17.69
C PRO A 75 -11.05 -1.00 18.41
N THR A 76 -11.33 -2.19 17.89
CA THR A 76 -12.24 -3.14 18.54
C THR A 76 -11.44 -4.22 19.27
N GLY A 77 -11.91 -4.63 20.44
CA GLY A 77 -11.31 -5.72 21.21
C GLY A 77 -10.25 -5.29 22.23
N LYS A 78 -9.46 -6.27 22.71
CA LYS A 78 -8.48 -6.08 23.78
C LYS A 78 -7.04 -5.86 23.28
N ILE A 79 -6.88 -5.40 22.04
CA ILE A 79 -5.56 -5.17 21.44
C ILE A 79 -4.94 -3.95 22.08
N LYS A 80 -3.76 -4.12 22.69
CA LYS A 80 -3.02 -3.04 23.35
C LYS A 80 -1.84 -2.55 22.54
N LYS A 81 -1.30 -3.42 21.67
CA LYS A 81 -0.17 -3.10 20.78
C LYS A 81 -0.45 -3.61 19.38
N PHE A 82 -0.16 -2.80 18.40
CA PHE A 82 -0.30 -3.15 16.99
C PHE A 82 0.63 -2.29 16.13
N ILE A 83 0.88 -2.72 14.92
CA ILE A 83 1.62 -1.95 13.91
C ILE A 83 0.61 -1.38 12.92
N VAL A 84 0.68 -0.08 12.68
CA VAL A 84 -0.01 0.56 11.57
C VAL A 84 0.97 0.70 10.43
N LYS A 85 0.56 0.24 9.24
CA LYS A 85 1.29 0.42 8.01
C LYS A 85 0.45 1.23 7.03
N VAL A 86 1.12 2.09 6.27
CA VAL A 86 0.52 2.85 5.19
C VAL A 86 1.36 2.62 3.94
N GLU A 87 0.75 2.09 2.90
CA GLU A 87 1.39 1.88 1.60
C GLU A 87 0.83 2.87 0.59
N ILE A 88 1.69 3.60 -0.09
CA ILE A 88 1.32 4.68 -1.00
C ILE A 88 2.05 4.51 -2.32
N ASN A 89 1.29 4.52 -3.40
CA ASN A 89 1.77 4.50 -4.77
C ASN A 89 1.31 5.75 -5.53
N HIS A 90 2.20 6.31 -6.32
CA HIS A 90 1.89 7.33 -7.31
C HIS A 90 2.08 6.75 -8.72
N SER A 91 0.99 6.53 -9.42
CA SER A 91 1.01 5.92 -10.75
C SER A 91 1.78 6.76 -11.76
N THR A 92 2.51 6.10 -12.66
CA THR A 92 3.28 6.72 -13.74
C THR A 92 4.41 7.65 -13.29
N ASP A 93 4.92 7.43 -12.08
CA ASP A 93 6.05 8.17 -11.53
C ASP A 93 7.38 7.51 -11.93
N TRP A 94 7.77 7.72 -13.20
CA TRP A 94 8.95 7.09 -13.80
C TRP A 94 10.24 7.79 -13.37
N ASN A 95 11.32 7.03 -13.28
CA ASN A 95 12.69 7.51 -13.12
C ASN A 95 13.68 6.58 -13.85
N ASP A 96 14.98 6.86 -13.76
CA ASP A 96 16.00 6.06 -14.44
C ASP A 96 16.08 4.63 -13.95
N ALA A 97 15.81 4.39 -12.66
CA ALA A 97 15.81 3.04 -12.08
C ALA A 97 14.55 2.25 -12.47
N TYR A 98 13.42 2.92 -12.63
CA TYR A 98 12.11 2.36 -13.00
C TYR A 98 11.57 3.05 -14.25
N PRO A 99 12.18 2.81 -15.42
CA PRO A 99 11.82 3.51 -16.64
C PRO A 99 10.53 2.96 -17.26
N LYS A 100 9.81 3.81 -17.95
CA LYS A 100 8.60 3.43 -18.71
C LYS A 100 8.88 2.36 -19.77
N SER A 101 10.12 2.25 -20.21
CA SER A 101 10.57 1.30 -21.24
C SER A 101 10.85 -0.11 -20.71
N ALA A 102 10.88 -0.32 -19.39
CA ALA A 102 11.07 -1.64 -18.82
C ALA A 102 10.00 -2.62 -19.32
N GLN A 103 10.42 -3.86 -19.60
CA GLN A 103 9.58 -4.90 -20.16
C GLN A 103 9.21 -5.94 -19.09
N GLN A 104 8.12 -6.64 -19.29
CA GLN A 104 7.73 -7.72 -18.41
C GLN A 104 8.85 -8.77 -18.31
N GLY A 105 9.29 -9.05 -17.08
CA GLY A 105 10.43 -9.92 -16.78
C GLY A 105 11.69 -9.14 -16.34
N ASP A 106 11.76 -7.86 -16.57
CA ASP A 106 12.82 -7.02 -16.01
C ASP A 106 12.59 -6.81 -14.51
N SER A 107 13.65 -6.78 -13.72
CA SER A 107 13.57 -6.61 -12.25
C SER A 107 13.00 -5.25 -11.82
N ASN A 108 13.03 -4.26 -12.70
CA ASN A 108 12.50 -2.92 -12.50
C ASN A 108 11.18 -2.66 -13.28
N TYR A 109 10.56 -3.71 -13.81
CA TYR A 109 9.25 -3.59 -14.44
C TYR A 109 8.18 -3.29 -13.40
N SER A 110 7.32 -2.34 -13.69
CA SER A 110 6.31 -1.85 -12.75
C SER A 110 4.94 -1.64 -13.40
N GLY A 111 4.50 -2.60 -14.22
CA GLY A 111 3.17 -2.59 -14.83
C GLY A 111 3.08 -1.92 -16.20
N GLY A 112 4.22 -1.60 -16.84
CA GLY A 112 4.25 -1.01 -18.17
C GLY A 112 3.74 0.44 -18.23
N LYS A 113 3.24 0.83 -19.38
CA LYS A 113 2.87 2.21 -19.71
C LYS A 113 1.88 2.86 -18.73
N GLU A 114 0.97 2.08 -18.17
CA GLU A 114 -0.08 2.53 -17.23
C GLU A 114 0.24 2.11 -15.79
N GLY A 115 1.43 1.60 -15.56
CA GLY A 115 1.88 1.08 -14.27
C GLY A 115 2.29 2.14 -13.25
N SER A 116 3.01 1.69 -12.24
CA SER A 116 3.40 2.53 -11.11
C SER A 116 4.59 3.44 -11.44
N GLY A 117 5.58 2.97 -12.19
CA GLY A 117 6.88 3.61 -12.22
C GLY A 117 7.63 3.23 -10.95
N GLN A 118 7.97 4.19 -10.11
CA GLN A 118 8.57 3.88 -8.82
C GLN A 118 7.63 3.02 -7.96
N PRO A 119 8.16 2.05 -7.19
CA PRO A 119 7.34 1.18 -6.36
C PRO A 119 6.65 1.93 -5.22
N ALA A 120 5.61 1.31 -4.66
CA ALA A 120 4.88 1.87 -3.54
C ALA A 120 5.78 1.98 -2.30
N LEU A 121 5.69 3.10 -1.59
CA LEU A 121 6.41 3.34 -0.34
C LEU A 121 5.60 2.84 0.84
N VAL A 122 6.27 2.21 1.79
CA VAL A 122 5.67 1.67 3.01
C VAL A 122 6.17 2.42 4.22
N TYR A 123 5.23 2.98 4.98
CA TYR A 123 5.45 3.66 6.25
C TYR A 123 4.87 2.83 7.38
N ALA A 124 5.51 2.84 8.55
CA ALA A 124 5.03 2.09 9.70
C ALA A 124 5.28 2.80 11.03
N ALA A 125 4.42 2.52 12.01
CA ALA A 125 4.63 2.81 13.42
C ALA A 125 4.07 1.68 14.29
N GLU A 126 4.76 1.37 15.37
CA GLU A 126 4.23 0.57 16.46
C GLU A 126 3.41 1.46 17.39
N VAL A 127 2.17 1.10 17.62
CA VAL A 127 1.26 1.80 18.51
C VAL A 127 1.06 0.97 19.78
N ASN A 128 1.37 1.56 20.93
CA ASN A 128 1.13 0.97 22.23
C ASN A 128 0.12 1.82 23.01
N LEU A 129 -1.12 1.35 23.10
CA LEU A 129 -2.22 2.06 23.78
C LEU A 129 -2.01 2.21 25.29
N THR A 130 -1.01 1.51 25.87
CA THR A 130 -0.72 1.55 27.31
C THR A 130 0.56 2.32 27.64
N SER A 131 1.26 2.91 26.65
CA SER A 131 2.50 3.65 26.87
C SER A 131 2.29 5.03 27.51
N GLY A 132 1.10 5.58 27.39
CA GLY A 132 0.80 6.99 27.75
C GLY A 132 1.08 7.98 26.61
N GLU A 133 1.78 7.56 25.57
CA GLU A 133 1.97 8.37 24.36
C GLU A 133 0.63 8.62 23.66
N LYS A 134 0.47 9.84 23.13
CA LYS A 134 -0.76 10.27 22.44
C LYS A 134 -0.54 10.47 20.94
N GLU A 135 0.68 10.55 20.49
CA GLU A 135 1.04 10.75 19.09
C GLU A 135 2.13 9.76 18.66
N PHE A 136 1.95 9.15 17.50
CA PHE A 136 2.90 8.24 16.87
C PHE A 136 3.17 8.69 15.44
N GLN A 137 4.44 8.90 15.11
CA GLN A 137 4.88 9.22 13.77
C GLN A 137 5.15 7.93 12.99
N LEU A 138 4.56 7.77 11.81
CA LEU A 138 4.96 6.70 10.90
C LEU A 138 6.24 7.09 10.17
N ASN A 139 7.20 6.19 10.16
CA ASN A 139 8.47 6.33 9.46
C ASN A 139 8.46 5.49 8.18
N LEU A 140 9.15 5.98 7.14
CA LEU A 140 9.40 5.20 5.94
C LEU A 140 10.27 3.99 6.30
N ILE A 141 9.81 2.80 5.98
CA ILE A 141 10.51 1.54 6.25
C ILE A 141 11.04 0.87 4.98
N GLY A 142 10.67 1.36 3.81
CA GLY A 142 11.12 0.87 2.51
C GLY A 142 10.06 0.97 1.45
N HIS A 143 10.25 0.22 0.38
CA HIS A 143 9.31 0.13 -0.74
C HIS A 143 8.90 -1.33 -0.99
N SER A 144 7.74 -1.52 -1.59
CA SER A 144 7.25 -2.84 -1.99
C SER A 144 7.84 -3.30 -3.33
N SER A 145 7.53 -4.53 -3.72
CA SER A 145 7.95 -5.12 -4.99
C SER A 145 7.54 -4.25 -6.19
N PRO A 146 8.48 -3.84 -7.07
CA PRO A 146 8.15 -3.03 -8.26
C PRO A 146 7.16 -3.73 -9.19
N GLU A 147 7.29 -5.03 -9.35
CA GLU A 147 6.42 -5.85 -10.20
C GLU A 147 5.17 -6.38 -9.47
N GLY A 148 5.13 -6.28 -8.14
CA GLY A 148 4.06 -6.88 -7.35
C GLY A 148 4.09 -8.41 -7.31
N SER A 149 5.29 -9.00 -7.39
CA SER A 149 5.49 -10.46 -7.36
C SER A 149 5.39 -11.06 -5.96
N ASP A 150 5.64 -10.25 -4.95
CA ASP A 150 5.60 -10.62 -3.53
C ASP A 150 5.16 -9.44 -2.66
N GLY A 151 5.06 -9.68 -1.36
CA GLY A 151 4.71 -8.67 -0.35
C GLY A 151 5.89 -8.15 0.46
N ASP A 152 7.11 -8.45 0.05
CA ASP A 152 8.31 -8.08 0.77
C ASP A 152 8.57 -6.57 0.72
N ILE A 153 9.28 -6.08 1.72
CA ILE A 153 9.71 -4.69 1.80
C ILE A 153 11.22 -4.63 1.59
N THR A 154 11.61 -3.91 0.56
CA THR A 154 13.01 -3.56 0.29
C THR A 154 13.36 -2.30 1.06
N THR A 155 14.35 -2.37 1.95
CA THR A 155 14.77 -1.23 2.80
C THR A 155 15.72 -0.26 2.10
N ASP A 156 16.38 -0.69 1.03
CA ASP A 156 17.20 0.20 0.18
C ASP A 156 16.29 1.07 -0.68
N ILE A 157 16.28 2.37 -0.40
CA ILE A 157 15.50 3.38 -1.09
C ILE A 157 16.36 4.27 -2.01
N SER A 158 17.60 3.89 -2.27
CA SER A 158 18.54 4.70 -3.07
C SER A 158 18.09 4.94 -4.51
N SER A 159 17.26 4.04 -5.05
CA SER A 159 16.66 4.14 -6.38
C SER A 159 15.36 4.97 -6.43
N ILE A 160 14.85 5.39 -5.27
CA ILE A 160 13.61 6.14 -5.15
C ILE A 160 13.92 7.65 -5.21
N THR A 161 13.13 8.40 -5.97
CA THR A 161 13.35 9.84 -6.19
C THR A 161 12.09 10.65 -5.87
N THR A 162 11.28 10.96 -6.87
CA THR A 162 10.08 11.79 -6.75
C THR A 162 9.03 11.19 -5.82
N ALA A 163 8.94 9.86 -5.72
CA ALA A 163 8.03 9.19 -4.81
C ALA A 163 8.25 9.57 -3.33
N LEU A 164 9.48 9.90 -2.93
CA LEU A 164 9.79 10.38 -1.57
C LEU A 164 9.11 11.71 -1.22
N ASN A 165 8.67 12.47 -2.21
CA ASN A 165 8.04 13.79 -2.02
C ASN A 165 6.51 13.73 -1.92
N ILE A 166 5.90 12.55 -2.06
CA ILE A 166 4.43 12.39 -2.05
C ILE A 166 3.88 12.64 -0.65
N VAL A 167 4.60 12.16 0.37
CA VAL A 167 4.17 12.20 1.77
C VAL A 167 5.05 13.16 2.54
N LYS A 168 4.42 14.16 3.17
CA LYS A 168 5.11 15.07 4.09
C LYS A 168 5.24 14.47 5.49
N SER A 169 4.15 13.93 6.01
CA SER A 169 4.10 13.27 7.33
C SER A 169 2.85 12.43 7.46
N ILE A 170 2.93 11.37 8.27
CA ILE A 170 1.79 10.55 8.67
C ILE A 170 1.85 10.40 10.18
N THR A 171 0.79 10.78 10.86
CA THR A 171 0.69 10.71 12.33
C THR A 171 -0.57 10.00 12.78
N ILE A 172 -0.47 9.32 13.91
CA ILE A 172 -1.60 8.72 14.62
C ILE A 172 -1.77 9.49 15.92
N ASN A 173 -2.97 10.01 16.14
CA ASN A 173 -3.33 10.73 17.35
C ASN A 173 -4.37 9.93 18.13
N LEU A 174 -4.06 9.57 19.36
CA LEU A 174 -5.00 8.92 20.28
C LEU A 174 -5.85 9.99 20.97
N LYS A 175 -7.16 9.80 20.93
CA LYS A 175 -8.13 10.67 21.61
C LYS A 175 -8.70 10.04 22.87
#